data_562ee442411a2570ecc0f783648bfbb9
#
_entry.id   562ee442411a2570ecc0f783648bfbb9
#
_cell.length_a   1.000
_cell.length_b   1.000
_cell.length_c   1.000
_cell.angle_alpha   90.00
_cell.angle_beta   90.00
_cell.angle_gamma   90.00
#
_symmetry.space_group_name_H-M   'P 1'
#
loop_
_entity.id
_entity.type
_entity.pdbx_description
1 polymer ?
#
loop_
_entity_poly.entity_id
_entity_poly.type
_entity_poly.pdbx_seq_one_letter_code
_entity_poly.pdbx_strand_id
1 'polypeptide(L)'
;MKKILARVLTCLMVLGLFQSVNPARSAKAAEADADIYYAVHCQTYGWGLGVAKNGEETGTHGQAKRLEAIKIWVKSDIPGSVEYETHVQTYGWGLGVKKDSEECGTTGEAKRLEAIKIRLTGQLAEVYDVVYRVHRQTYGWSDWVKNGAECGTTGQAKRLEAIQIKLVRKDGADSADLRYKTHVQTYGWLDYVEDGKQSGTTAEGKRLEAICIDVPNASCAGGITYSVHCQTYGWMDWVTNDNAAGTSAQGKRLEAIKIKLTGELAERFDVYYRVHSQTYGWLDWACNGEISGTAGLSKRLEAIEIVLVEKGETAPGETKRPYVDAAIASQIQKEQEEEQKRQEEAEKEANEKATSENLRKVLSEAVLVPTVTRDTAVDAKVQEVLAQVVKPDMDNYDKLLACYKWIINNAYYYRYDYGYTGAWNNTSVSYSNLQDRKTVSFAVPILLGKNGQRYGTCINYGSAMTIFARALGFDAYYVGGETLRADNSYGEHYWCVIKINGIWYNFDPQNADNNWTDPLRYFGKTNSEWLGIGYKFTHGSEKAEGYIKGGTYK
;
A
#
# COMPACT_ATOMS: atom_id res chain seq x y z
N MET A 1 32.60 16.71 22.01
CA MET A 1 31.79 15.50 21.90
C MET A 1 30.36 15.91 21.52
N LYS A 2 30.20 16.36 20.31
CA LYS A 2 28.92 16.77 19.68
C LYS A 2 28.83 15.90 18.44
N LYS A 3 27.80 15.07 18.29
CA LYS A 3 27.35 14.30 17.11
C LYS A 3 27.06 12.83 17.42
N ILE A 4 26.16 12.51 18.35
CA ILE A 4 25.47 11.21 18.40
C ILE A 4 24.17 11.43 19.21
N LEU A 5 23.23 12.21 18.71
CA LEU A 5 21.88 12.30 19.28
C LEU A 5 20.83 12.79 18.25
N ALA A 6 20.91 12.30 17.03
CA ALA A 6 19.94 12.67 15.99
C ALA A 6 19.64 11.51 15.03
N ARG A 7 19.43 10.29 15.55
CA ARG A 7 19.07 9.13 14.69
C ARG A 7 18.19 8.07 15.33
N VAL A 8 17.27 8.40 16.22
CA VAL A 8 16.35 7.40 16.81
C VAL A 8 14.88 7.84 16.84
N LEU A 9 14.49 8.88 16.14
CA LEU A 9 13.07 9.28 16.15
C LEU A 9 12.53 9.49 14.73
N THR A 10 12.64 8.48 13.85
CA THR A 10 12.00 8.54 12.53
C THR A 10 11.65 7.14 12.02
N CYS A 11 10.82 6.45 12.73
CA CYS A 11 10.24 5.18 12.27
C CYS A 11 8.75 5.04 12.59
N LEU A 12 8.00 6.15 12.53
CA LEU A 12 6.53 6.11 12.44
C LEU A 12 6.09 7.38 11.72
N MET A 13 5.47 7.20 10.54
CA MET A 13 5.02 8.21 9.59
C MET A 13 6.12 8.84 8.72
N VAL A 14 6.76 8.07 7.87
CA VAL A 14 7.12 8.54 6.54
C VAL A 14 6.00 8.07 5.61
N LEU A 15 4.95 8.88 5.50
CA LEU A 15 4.32 9.12 4.21
C LEU A 15 5.42 9.72 3.34
N GLY A 16 6.29 8.86 2.84
CA GLY A 16 7.24 9.23 1.82
C GLY A 16 6.47 9.54 0.56
N LEU A 17 6.28 10.80 0.28
CA LEU A 17 6.25 11.31 -1.08
C LEU A 17 7.60 10.96 -1.72
N PHE A 18 7.82 9.69 -2.01
CA PHE A 18 8.69 9.32 -3.11
C PHE A 18 7.94 9.71 -4.37
N GLN A 19 8.14 10.92 -4.83
CA GLN A 19 8.10 11.15 -6.26
C GLN A 19 9.12 10.16 -6.84
N SER A 20 8.58 9.08 -7.42
CA SER A 20 9.33 8.27 -8.35
C SER A 20 9.79 9.23 -9.45
N VAL A 21 11.04 9.63 -9.41
CA VAL A 21 11.72 10.14 -10.58
C VAL A 21 11.86 8.92 -11.49
N ASN A 22 10.78 8.59 -12.20
CA ASN A 22 10.90 7.85 -13.43
C ASN A 22 11.67 8.78 -14.37
N PRO A 23 12.84 8.41 -14.86
CA PRO A 23 13.28 8.95 -16.10
C PRO A 23 12.30 8.42 -17.14
N ALA A 24 11.21 9.16 -17.41
CA ALA A 24 10.45 8.97 -18.60
C ALA A 24 11.41 9.14 -19.77
N ARG A 25 12.06 8.06 -20.15
CA ARG A 25 12.68 7.92 -21.46
C ARG A 25 11.53 7.74 -22.44
N SER A 26 10.86 8.86 -22.75
CA SER A 26 10.19 8.98 -24.02
C SER A 26 11.27 8.77 -25.09
N ALA A 27 11.50 7.50 -25.41
CA ALA A 27 12.11 7.19 -26.70
C ALA A 27 11.11 7.70 -27.74
N LYS A 28 11.39 8.86 -28.30
CA LYS A 28 10.78 9.30 -29.54
C LYS A 28 11.05 8.14 -30.51
N ALA A 29 10.00 7.36 -30.81
CA ALA A 29 10.11 6.32 -31.82
C ALA A 29 10.72 6.98 -33.05
N ALA A 30 11.91 6.55 -33.46
CA ALA A 30 12.49 6.99 -34.72
C ALA A 30 11.45 6.67 -35.78
N GLU A 31 11.06 7.66 -36.59
CA GLU A 31 10.14 7.45 -37.70
C GLU A 31 10.68 6.26 -38.50
N ALA A 32 9.90 5.17 -38.55
CA ALA A 32 10.33 3.98 -39.26
C ALA A 32 10.35 4.29 -40.75
N ASP A 33 11.50 4.14 -41.41
CA ASP A 33 11.64 4.26 -42.87
C ASP A 33 10.85 3.13 -43.60
N ALA A 34 10.22 2.24 -42.86
CA ALA A 34 9.42 1.13 -43.35
C ALA A 34 8.21 0.86 -42.46
N ASP A 35 7.06 0.64 -43.06
CA ASP A 35 5.82 0.24 -42.41
C ASP A 35 5.38 -1.15 -42.89
N ILE A 36 4.99 -2.03 -42.00
CA ILE A 36 4.37 -3.32 -42.32
C ILE A 36 2.86 -3.26 -42.13
N TYR A 37 2.12 -3.73 -43.13
CA TYR A 37 0.68 -3.81 -43.13
C TYR A 37 0.23 -5.25 -43.28
N TYR A 38 -0.91 -5.58 -42.72
CA TYR A 38 -1.47 -6.93 -42.82
C TYR A 38 -2.97 -6.94 -42.62
N ALA A 39 -3.62 -7.88 -43.31
CA ALA A 39 -5.06 -8.12 -43.17
C ALA A 39 -5.32 -9.62 -43.09
N VAL A 40 -6.32 -10.01 -42.32
CA VAL A 40 -6.69 -11.42 -42.14
C VAL A 40 -8.10 -11.71 -42.63
N HIS A 41 -8.29 -12.88 -43.22
CA HIS A 41 -9.61 -13.46 -43.44
C HIS A 41 -10.01 -14.24 -42.21
N CYS A 42 -11.06 -13.77 -41.55
CA CYS A 42 -11.53 -14.35 -40.29
C CYS A 42 -12.92 -14.98 -40.48
N GLN A 43 -13.14 -16.14 -39.91
CA GLN A 43 -14.45 -16.81 -39.90
C GLN A 43 -15.56 -15.84 -39.52
N THR A 44 -16.63 -15.79 -40.33
CA THR A 44 -17.79 -14.90 -40.17
C THR A 44 -17.55 -13.47 -40.68
N TYR A 45 -16.34 -12.93 -40.52
CA TYR A 45 -16.01 -11.53 -40.87
C TYR A 45 -15.38 -11.39 -42.26
N GLY A 46 -14.86 -12.49 -42.84
CA GLY A 46 -14.10 -12.42 -44.07
C GLY A 46 -12.90 -11.48 -43.91
N TRP A 47 -12.64 -10.64 -44.92
CA TRP A 47 -11.62 -9.59 -44.89
C TRP A 47 -12.11 -8.28 -44.20
N GLY A 48 -13.27 -8.31 -43.53
CA GLY A 48 -13.97 -7.11 -43.02
C GLY A 48 -13.38 -6.51 -41.75
N LEU A 49 -12.32 -7.09 -41.15
CA LEU A 49 -11.67 -6.55 -39.97
C LEU A 49 -10.71 -5.38 -40.28
N GLY A 50 -10.54 -5.03 -41.57
CA GLY A 50 -9.65 -3.95 -41.99
C GLY A 50 -8.18 -4.35 -42.10
N VAL A 51 -7.32 -3.33 -42.24
CA VAL A 51 -5.87 -3.47 -42.36
C VAL A 51 -5.23 -2.99 -41.08
N ALA A 52 -4.44 -3.84 -40.45
CA ALA A 52 -3.60 -3.53 -39.29
C ALA A 52 -2.22 -3.08 -39.75
N LYS A 53 -1.51 -2.33 -38.89
CA LYS A 53 -0.20 -1.74 -39.15
C LYS A 53 0.70 -1.85 -37.92
N ASN A 54 1.97 -2.16 -38.12
CA ASN A 54 3.06 -1.97 -37.13
C ASN A 54 2.75 -2.41 -35.69
N GLY A 55 2.30 -3.65 -35.49
CA GLY A 55 2.01 -4.21 -34.18
C GLY A 55 0.55 -4.10 -33.73
N GLU A 56 -0.32 -3.44 -34.51
CA GLU A 56 -1.75 -3.46 -34.24
C GLU A 56 -2.30 -4.88 -34.35
N GLU A 57 -3.22 -5.23 -33.47
CA GLU A 57 -3.89 -6.53 -33.51
C GLU A 57 -4.90 -6.61 -34.65
N THR A 58 -4.91 -7.75 -35.36
CA THR A 58 -6.01 -8.10 -36.25
C THR A 58 -6.43 -9.55 -36.05
N GLY A 59 -7.73 -9.80 -36.20
CA GLY A 59 -8.37 -11.07 -35.85
C GLY A 59 -9.37 -10.88 -34.70
N THR A 60 -9.70 -11.95 -34.01
CA THR A 60 -10.65 -11.89 -32.89
C THR A 60 -10.21 -12.87 -31.80
N HIS A 61 -9.80 -12.39 -30.65
CA HIS A 61 -9.61 -13.26 -29.49
C HIS A 61 -10.84 -13.25 -28.56
N GLY A 62 -11.08 -14.34 -27.85
CA GLY A 62 -12.25 -14.48 -26.98
C GLY A 62 -13.58 -14.74 -27.69
N GLN A 63 -13.61 -14.72 -29.03
CA GLN A 63 -14.83 -14.95 -29.82
C GLN A 63 -14.87 -16.32 -30.49
N ALA A 64 -13.87 -17.15 -30.26
CA ALA A 64 -13.75 -18.49 -30.84
C ALA A 64 -13.82 -18.53 -32.38
N LYS A 65 -13.37 -17.46 -33.08
CA LYS A 65 -13.29 -17.38 -34.53
C LYS A 65 -11.90 -17.70 -35.01
N ARG A 66 -11.78 -18.46 -36.12
CA ARG A 66 -10.49 -18.85 -36.70
C ARG A 66 -10.04 -17.85 -37.77
N LEU A 67 -8.73 -17.67 -37.86
CA LEU A 67 -8.13 -17.11 -39.06
C LEU A 67 -8.10 -18.18 -40.15
N GLU A 68 -8.37 -17.80 -41.38
CA GLU A 68 -8.47 -18.68 -42.55
C GLU A 68 -7.43 -18.34 -43.64
N ALA A 69 -7.09 -17.03 -43.79
CA ALA A 69 -6.03 -16.55 -44.65
C ALA A 69 -5.43 -15.23 -44.13
N ILE A 70 -4.29 -14.85 -44.68
CA ILE A 70 -3.59 -13.58 -44.34
C ILE A 70 -2.93 -13.00 -45.61
N LYS A 71 -2.86 -11.67 -45.66
CA LYS A 71 -2.08 -10.88 -46.63
C LYS A 71 -1.18 -9.96 -45.85
N ILE A 72 0.14 -9.91 -46.21
CA ILE A 72 1.14 -9.07 -45.55
C ILE A 72 1.91 -8.30 -46.64
N TRP A 73 2.20 -7.02 -46.42
CA TRP A 73 3.03 -6.20 -47.30
C TRP A 73 3.79 -5.13 -46.53
N VAL A 74 4.88 -4.66 -47.11
CA VAL A 74 5.69 -3.58 -46.56
C VAL A 74 5.65 -2.39 -47.49
N LYS A 75 5.59 -1.18 -46.94
CA LYS A 75 5.85 0.09 -47.65
C LYS A 75 7.16 0.63 -47.14
N SER A 76 8.15 0.74 -48.01
CA SER A 76 9.49 1.20 -47.68
C SER A 76 10.22 1.68 -48.93
N ASP A 77 11.09 2.65 -48.79
CA ASP A 77 12.05 3.06 -49.79
C ASP A 77 13.27 2.15 -49.84
N ILE A 78 13.46 1.23 -48.84
CA ILE A 78 14.51 0.26 -48.78
C ILE A 78 14.13 -0.98 -49.62
N PRO A 79 14.96 -1.39 -50.62
CA PRO A 79 14.68 -2.54 -51.44
C PRO A 79 14.54 -3.84 -50.65
N GLY A 80 13.48 -4.59 -50.89
CA GLY A 80 13.21 -5.85 -50.20
C GLY A 80 11.72 -6.20 -50.26
N SER A 81 11.38 -7.32 -49.67
CA SER A 81 10.04 -7.87 -49.65
C SER A 81 9.75 -8.60 -48.35
N VAL A 82 8.47 -8.82 -48.04
CA VAL A 82 8.05 -9.74 -46.99
C VAL A 82 7.60 -11.06 -47.61
N GLU A 83 8.16 -12.16 -47.12
CA GLU A 83 7.77 -13.52 -47.47
C GLU A 83 7.16 -14.22 -46.27
N TYR A 84 6.09 -14.99 -46.52
CA TYR A 84 5.38 -15.69 -45.44
C TYR A 84 4.74 -16.99 -45.93
N GLU A 85 4.60 -17.96 -45.06
CA GLU A 85 3.89 -19.21 -45.27
C GLU A 85 3.02 -19.54 -44.04
N THR A 86 1.90 -20.21 -44.26
CA THR A 86 0.98 -20.61 -43.21
C THR A 86 0.78 -22.12 -43.17
N HIS A 87 0.73 -22.66 -41.95
CA HIS A 87 0.25 -24.02 -41.73
C HIS A 87 -1.27 -24.01 -41.67
N VAL A 88 -1.90 -24.70 -42.63
CA VAL A 88 -3.35 -24.73 -42.82
C VAL A 88 -3.90 -26.11 -42.48
N GLN A 89 -5.00 -26.21 -41.76
CA GLN A 89 -5.71 -27.45 -41.52
C GLN A 89 -5.83 -28.29 -42.80
N THR A 90 -5.41 -29.53 -42.75
CA THR A 90 -5.42 -30.49 -43.87
C THR A 90 -4.28 -30.30 -44.88
N TYR A 91 -3.86 -29.07 -45.15
CA TYR A 91 -2.82 -28.75 -46.14
C TYR A 91 -1.41 -28.67 -45.54
N GLY A 92 -1.30 -28.48 -44.22
CA GLY A 92 0.00 -28.24 -43.61
C GLY A 92 0.66 -26.98 -44.17
N TRP A 93 1.96 -27.06 -44.42
CA TRP A 93 2.77 -26.03 -45.10
C TRP A 93 2.67 -26.09 -46.65
N GLY A 94 1.76 -26.93 -47.19
CA GLY A 94 1.71 -27.28 -48.60
C GLY A 94 1.24 -26.18 -49.55
N LEU A 95 0.78 -25.02 -49.05
CA LEU A 95 0.35 -23.89 -49.91
C LEU A 95 1.53 -23.02 -50.39
N GLY A 96 2.74 -23.31 -49.88
CA GLY A 96 4.00 -22.66 -50.27
C GLY A 96 4.12 -21.22 -49.75
N VAL A 97 5.32 -20.66 -49.98
CA VAL A 97 5.65 -19.29 -49.59
C VAL A 97 4.92 -18.29 -50.48
N LYS A 98 4.36 -17.28 -49.87
CA LYS A 98 3.71 -16.12 -50.51
C LYS A 98 4.55 -14.87 -50.27
N LYS A 99 4.29 -13.84 -51.12
CA LYS A 99 5.09 -12.62 -51.11
C LYS A 99 4.18 -11.39 -51.28
N ASP A 100 4.48 -10.31 -50.61
CA ASP A 100 3.95 -8.97 -50.83
C ASP A 100 2.47 -8.92 -51.22
N SER A 101 1.54 -8.94 -50.30
CA SER A 101 0.08 -8.91 -50.52
C SER A 101 -0.56 -10.16 -51.12
N GLU A 102 0.20 -11.20 -51.47
CA GLU A 102 -0.40 -12.46 -51.94
C GLU A 102 -1.16 -13.14 -50.80
N GLU A 103 -2.29 -13.74 -51.14
CA GLU A 103 -3.09 -14.47 -50.15
C GLU A 103 -2.41 -15.77 -49.74
N CYS A 104 -2.19 -15.97 -48.43
CA CYS A 104 -1.68 -17.19 -47.83
C CYS A 104 -2.72 -17.78 -46.87
N GLY A 105 -3.20 -18.97 -47.20
CA GLY A 105 -4.32 -19.63 -46.52
C GLY A 105 -5.39 -20.05 -47.52
N THR A 106 -6.63 -20.21 -47.03
CA THR A 106 -7.78 -20.56 -47.85
C THR A 106 -8.97 -19.67 -47.53
N THR A 107 -9.77 -19.31 -48.56
CA THR A 107 -11.02 -18.60 -48.39
C THR A 107 -12.18 -19.46 -48.91
N GLY A 108 -13.30 -19.51 -48.16
CA GLY A 108 -14.47 -20.32 -48.53
C GLY A 108 -14.39 -21.82 -48.24
N GLU A 109 -13.26 -22.34 -47.75
CA GLU A 109 -13.06 -23.75 -47.47
C GLU A 109 -13.25 -24.11 -45.98
N ALA A 110 -13.48 -23.13 -45.13
CA ALA A 110 -13.64 -23.29 -43.69
C ALA A 110 -12.41 -23.97 -43.00
N LYS A 111 -11.20 -23.78 -43.54
CA LYS A 111 -9.94 -24.29 -42.98
C LYS A 111 -9.29 -23.24 -42.11
N ARG A 112 -8.77 -23.66 -40.96
CA ARG A 112 -8.10 -22.78 -40.01
C ARG A 112 -6.62 -22.65 -40.31
N LEU A 113 -6.04 -21.51 -40.02
CA LEU A 113 -4.62 -21.35 -39.84
C LEU A 113 -4.22 -21.91 -38.47
N GLU A 114 -3.10 -22.61 -38.38
CA GLU A 114 -2.57 -23.24 -37.19
C GLU A 114 -1.20 -22.70 -36.78
N ALA A 115 -0.37 -22.27 -37.77
CA ALA A 115 0.89 -21.59 -37.56
C ALA A 115 1.25 -20.70 -38.76
N ILE A 116 2.24 -19.82 -38.58
CA ILE A 116 2.77 -18.92 -39.59
C ILE A 116 4.27 -18.73 -39.43
N LYS A 117 4.98 -18.51 -40.53
CA LYS A 117 6.37 -18.05 -40.59
C LYS A 117 6.43 -16.81 -41.47
N ILE A 118 7.15 -15.78 -41.03
CA ILE A 118 7.28 -14.50 -41.75
C ILE A 118 8.74 -14.08 -41.74
N ARG A 119 9.27 -13.70 -42.91
CA ARG A 119 10.64 -13.19 -43.05
C ARG A 119 10.71 -12.02 -44.01
N LEU A 120 11.72 -11.20 -43.85
CA LEU A 120 12.07 -10.16 -44.81
C LEU A 120 13.13 -10.68 -45.77
N THR A 121 13.27 -10.03 -46.94
CA THR A 121 14.28 -10.32 -47.93
C THR A 121 14.95 -9.03 -48.43
N GLY A 122 16.10 -9.15 -49.13
CA GLY A 122 16.82 -8.00 -49.67
C GLY A 122 17.42 -7.10 -48.60
N GLN A 123 17.71 -5.84 -48.97
CA GLN A 123 18.26 -4.84 -48.04
C GLN A 123 17.33 -4.54 -46.85
N LEU A 124 16.03 -4.73 -47.03
CA LEU A 124 15.07 -4.59 -45.94
C LEU A 124 15.37 -5.54 -44.77
N ALA A 125 15.78 -6.77 -45.08
CA ALA A 125 16.18 -7.77 -44.09
C ALA A 125 17.54 -7.48 -43.41
N GLU A 126 18.37 -6.62 -44.01
CA GLU A 126 19.64 -6.19 -43.40
C GLU A 126 19.39 -5.10 -42.34
N VAL A 127 18.36 -4.25 -42.56
CA VAL A 127 18.03 -3.09 -41.71
C VAL A 127 17.01 -3.43 -40.62
N TYR A 128 16.05 -4.31 -40.91
CA TYR A 128 14.98 -4.65 -39.99
C TYR A 128 14.89 -6.14 -39.67
N ASP A 129 14.45 -6.43 -38.45
CA ASP A 129 13.83 -7.70 -38.07
C ASP A 129 12.31 -7.59 -38.23
N VAL A 130 11.63 -8.63 -38.73
CA VAL A 130 10.19 -8.77 -38.63
C VAL A 130 9.88 -9.60 -37.39
N VAL A 131 9.14 -9.00 -36.46
CA VAL A 131 8.79 -9.58 -35.16
C VAL A 131 7.28 -9.79 -35.11
N TYR A 132 6.83 -10.98 -34.75
CA TYR A 132 5.40 -11.33 -34.78
C TYR A 132 5.02 -12.32 -33.69
N ARG A 133 3.73 -12.29 -33.29
CA ARG A 133 3.10 -13.25 -32.39
C ARG A 133 1.66 -13.53 -32.79
N VAL A 134 1.11 -14.67 -32.35
CA VAL A 134 -0.25 -15.10 -32.66
C VAL A 134 -1.03 -15.45 -31.40
N HIS A 135 -2.32 -15.16 -31.40
CA HIS A 135 -3.27 -15.67 -30.39
C HIS A 135 -3.76 -17.05 -30.83
N ARG A 136 -3.60 -18.05 -29.97
CA ARG A 136 -3.91 -19.45 -30.22
C ARG A 136 -5.10 -19.91 -29.40
N GLN A 137 -5.96 -20.69 -29.98
CA GLN A 137 -7.03 -21.37 -29.25
C GLN A 137 -6.50 -22.06 -28.01
N THR A 138 -7.06 -21.82 -26.84
CA THR A 138 -6.72 -22.41 -25.52
C THR A 138 -5.45 -21.87 -24.90
N TYR A 139 -4.43 -21.48 -25.71
CA TYR A 139 -3.10 -21.10 -25.20
C TYR A 139 -2.89 -19.57 -25.11
N GLY A 140 -3.79 -18.75 -25.70
CA GLY A 140 -3.63 -17.31 -25.74
C GLY A 140 -2.44 -16.85 -26.61
N TRP A 141 -1.90 -15.67 -26.29
CA TRP A 141 -0.78 -15.10 -27.03
C TRP A 141 0.49 -15.95 -26.88
N SER A 142 1.16 -16.19 -28.02
CA SER A 142 2.51 -16.75 -28.01
C SER A 142 3.53 -15.72 -27.52
N ASP A 143 4.76 -16.18 -27.23
CA ASP A 143 5.92 -15.31 -27.21
C ASP A 143 6.09 -14.65 -28.58
N TRP A 144 6.78 -13.49 -28.60
CA TRP A 144 7.23 -12.87 -29.83
C TRP A 144 8.33 -13.73 -30.48
N VAL A 145 8.20 -13.97 -31.76
CA VAL A 145 9.22 -14.65 -32.58
C VAL A 145 9.64 -13.73 -33.71
N LYS A 146 10.75 -14.05 -34.38
CA LYS A 146 11.27 -13.21 -35.48
C LYS A 146 11.81 -14.02 -36.66
N ASN A 147 11.89 -13.38 -37.83
CA ASN A 147 12.70 -13.76 -38.99
C ASN A 147 12.53 -15.21 -39.43
N GLY A 148 11.32 -15.65 -39.70
CA GLY A 148 11.03 -16.99 -40.22
C GLY A 148 10.83 -18.07 -39.15
N ALA A 149 10.94 -17.74 -37.88
CA ALA A 149 10.62 -18.68 -36.79
C ALA A 149 9.14 -19.07 -36.84
N GLU A 150 8.83 -20.33 -36.56
CA GLU A 150 7.43 -20.79 -36.51
C GLU A 150 6.67 -20.15 -35.32
N CYS A 151 5.51 -19.61 -35.61
CA CYS A 151 4.61 -19.02 -34.62
C CYS A 151 3.22 -19.65 -34.71
N GLY A 152 2.80 -20.33 -33.66
CA GLY A 152 1.54 -21.08 -33.66
C GLY A 152 1.70 -22.47 -33.08
N THR A 153 0.94 -23.42 -33.60
CA THR A 153 1.01 -24.84 -33.22
C THR A 153 0.84 -25.73 -34.43
N THR A 154 1.71 -26.71 -34.60
CA THR A 154 1.57 -27.73 -35.63
C THR A 154 1.19 -29.07 -35.01
N GLY A 155 0.30 -29.85 -35.65
CA GLY A 155 -0.17 -31.15 -35.17
C GLY A 155 -1.08 -31.17 -33.93
N GLN A 156 -1.45 -30.01 -33.40
CA GLN A 156 -2.27 -29.92 -32.19
C GLN A 156 -3.73 -29.53 -32.50
N ALA A 157 -4.07 -29.33 -33.76
CA ALA A 157 -5.42 -28.94 -34.21
C ALA A 157 -5.97 -27.66 -33.52
N LYS A 158 -5.08 -26.71 -33.17
CA LYS A 158 -5.43 -25.42 -32.57
C LYS A 158 -5.41 -24.32 -33.63
N ARG A 159 -6.48 -23.52 -33.67
CA ARG A 159 -6.60 -22.40 -34.60
C ARG A 159 -5.83 -21.18 -34.14
N LEU A 160 -5.38 -20.38 -35.08
CA LEU A 160 -5.02 -18.99 -34.83
C LEU A 160 -6.30 -18.14 -34.78
N GLU A 161 -6.35 -17.20 -33.86
CA GLU A 161 -7.50 -16.33 -33.61
C GLU A 161 -7.19 -14.84 -33.88
N ALA A 162 -5.94 -14.41 -33.61
CA ALA A 162 -5.43 -13.08 -33.92
C ALA A 162 -3.93 -13.10 -34.18
N ILE A 163 -3.38 -12.01 -34.74
CA ILE A 163 -1.96 -11.83 -35.03
C ILE A 163 -1.55 -10.37 -34.83
N GLN A 164 -0.31 -10.18 -34.40
CA GLN A 164 0.40 -8.90 -34.38
C GLN A 164 1.74 -9.05 -35.11
N ILE A 165 2.09 -8.08 -35.98
CA ILE A 165 3.31 -8.08 -36.79
C ILE A 165 3.91 -6.67 -36.78
N LYS A 166 5.22 -6.55 -36.53
CA LYS A 166 5.94 -5.26 -36.59
C LYS A 166 7.35 -5.40 -37.16
N LEU A 167 7.90 -4.28 -37.59
CA LEU A 167 9.32 -4.16 -37.96
C LEU A 167 10.09 -3.53 -36.79
N VAL A 168 11.28 -4.05 -36.53
CA VAL A 168 12.22 -3.53 -35.51
C VAL A 168 13.55 -3.26 -36.20
N ARG A 169 14.04 -2.02 -36.12
CA ARG A 169 15.37 -1.67 -36.65
C ARG A 169 16.46 -2.38 -35.86
N LYS A 170 17.43 -2.97 -36.55
CA LYS A 170 18.53 -3.70 -35.94
C LYS A 170 19.55 -2.80 -35.21
N ASP A 171 19.57 -1.51 -35.55
CA ASP A 171 20.41 -0.49 -34.91
C ASP A 171 19.71 0.28 -33.79
N GLY A 172 18.46 -0.06 -33.51
CA GLY A 172 17.68 0.52 -32.43
C GLY A 172 18.08 -0.03 -31.05
N ALA A 173 17.89 0.80 -30.00
CA ALA A 173 17.98 0.29 -28.64
C ALA A 173 16.84 -0.72 -28.38
N ASP A 174 17.12 -1.76 -27.61
CA ASP A 174 16.07 -2.69 -27.18
C ASP A 174 15.07 -1.97 -26.29
N SER A 175 13.81 -2.28 -26.49
CA SER A 175 12.71 -1.74 -25.69
C SER A 175 11.67 -2.83 -25.42
N ALA A 176 11.03 -2.73 -24.29
CA ALA A 176 9.91 -3.59 -23.93
C ALA A 176 8.96 -2.82 -23.04
N ASP A 177 7.69 -2.77 -23.42
CA ASP A 177 6.63 -2.21 -22.59
C ASP A 177 5.99 -3.32 -21.77
N LEU A 178 5.99 -3.18 -20.47
CA LEU A 178 5.31 -4.09 -19.55
C LEU A 178 3.96 -3.50 -19.17
N ARG A 179 2.92 -4.32 -19.24
CA ARG A 179 1.61 -3.99 -18.68
C ARG A 179 1.03 -5.15 -17.90
N TYR A 180 0.25 -4.85 -16.90
CA TYR A 180 -0.42 -5.87 -16.09
C TYR A 180 -1.71 -5.35 -15.45
N LYS A 181 -2.61 -6.26 -15.15
CA LYS A 181 -3.85 -5.99 -14.43
C LYS A 181 -4.18 -7.11 -13.47
N THR A 182 -4.90 -6.78 -12.40
CA THR A 182 -5.32 -7.73 -11.38
C THR A 182 -6.83 -7.82 -11.27
N HIS A 183 -7.33 -9.02 -10.94
CA HIS A 183 -8.71 -9.23 -10.51
C HIS A 183 -8.75 -9.09 -8.99
N VAL A 184 -9.53 -8.10 -8.52
CA VAL A 184 -9.63 -7.73 -7.11
C VAL A 184 -11.01 -8.09 -6.57
N GLN A 185 -11.07 -8.64 -5.36
CA GLN A 185 -12.32 -8.92 -4.67
C GLN A 185 -13.28 -7.73 -4.71
N THR A 186 -14.51 -7.94 -5.15
CA THR A 186 -15.60 -6.96 -5.33
C THR A 186 -15.45 -5.98 -6.49
N TYR A 187 -14.22 -5.71 -6.98
CA TYR A 187 -13.99 -4.79 -8.09
C TYR A 187 -13.90 -5.50 -9.45
N GLY A 188 -13.58 -6.80 -9.44
CA GLY A 188 -13.34 -7.55 -10.67
C GLY A 188 -11.98 -7.20 -11.28
N TRP A 189 -11.87 -7.29 -12.60
CA TRP A 189 -10.67 -6.89 -13.33
C TRP A 189 -10.51 -5.37 -13.33
N LEU A 190 -9.37 -4.92 -12.83
CA LEU A 190 -8.95 -3.53 -12.97
C LEU A 190 -8.40 -3.27 -14.38
N ASP A 191 -8.23 -2.01 -14.72
CA ASP A 191 -7.56 -1.61 -15.95
C ASP A 191 -6.08 -2.00 -15.94
N TYR A 192 -5.48 -2.11 -17.13
CA TYR A 192 -4.04 -2.30 -17.23
C TYR A 192 -3.29 -1.10 -16.65
N VAL A 193 -2.28 -1.41 -15.90
CA VAL A 193 -1.25 -0.46 -15.48
C VAL A 193 0.06 -0.78 -16.20
N GLU A 194 0.89 0.22 -16.36
CA GLU A 194 2.20 0.11 -16.98
C GLU A 194 3.28 -0.17 -15.94
N ASP A 195 4.46 -0.43 -16.44
CA ASP A 195 5.71 -0.71 -15.75
C ASP A 195 5.90 0.12 -14.44
N GLY A 196 6.12 -0.57 -13.35
CA GLY A 196 6.34 0.03 -12.02
C GLY A 196 5.10 0.60 -11.31
N LYS A 197 3.91 0.63 -11.93
CA LYS A 197 2.70 1.15 -11.28
C LYS A 197 1.98 0.07 -10.48
N GLN A 198 1.40 0.42 -9.35
CA GLN A 198 0.61 -0.49 -8.53
C GLN A 198 -0.66 -0.96 -9.25
N SER A 199 -0.91 -2.28 -9.27
CA SER A 199 -2.21 -2.89 -9.56
C SER A 199 -2.74 -3.60 -8.32
N GLY A 200 -4.02 -3.41 -8.00
CA GLY A 200 -4.63 -3.84 -6.75
C GLY A 200 -4.88 -2.69 -5.78
N THR A 201 -5.17 -3.01 -4.52
CA THR A 201 -5.51 -2.01 -3.50
C THR A 201 -4.66 -2.19 -2.25
N THR A 202 -4.37 -1.09 -1.54
CA THR A 202 -3.72 -1.11 -0.22
C THR A 202 -4.66 -0.51 0.82
N ALA A 203 -4.60 -0.99 2.06
CA ALA A 203 -5.42 -0.55 3.20
C ALA A 203 -6.95 -0.79 3.07
N GLU A 204 -7.43 -1.43 2.01
CA GLU A 204 -8.86 -1.75 1.83
C GLU A 204 -9.22 -3.19 2.24
N GLY A 205 -8.24 -4.00 2.54
CA GLY A 205 -8.44 -5.40 2.92
C GLY A 205 -9.01 -6.29 1.80
N LYS A 206 -8.82 -5.90 0.53
CA LYS A 206 -9.27 -6.64 -0.64
C LYS A 206 -8.18 -7.58 -1.14
N ARG A 207 -8.56 -8.80 -1.50
CA ARG A 207 -7.61 -9.79 -2.03
C ARG A 207 -7.48 -9.69 -3.54
N LEU A 208 -6.30 -10.00 -4.03
CA LEU A 208 -6.11 -10.38 -5.42
C LEU A 208 -6.60 -11.82 -5.64
N GLU A 209 -7.28 -12.06 -6.75
CA GLU A 209 -7.84 -13.36 -7.13
C GLU A 209 -7.22 -13.91 -8.43
N ALA A 210 -6.80 -13.03 -9.35
CA ALA A 210 -6.08 -13.37 -10.56
C ALA A 210 -5.23 -12.20 -11.06
N ILE A 211 -4.33 -12.47 -12.00
CA ILE A 211 -3.47 -11.49 -12.66
C ILE A 211 -3.27 -11.87 -14.13
N CYS A 212 -3.20 -10.85 -15.00
CA CYS A 212 -2.69 -10.94 -16.37
C CYS A 212 -1.46 -10.04 -16.51
N ILE A 213 -0.41 -10.54 -17.14
CA ILE A 213 0.84 -9.80 -17.39
C ILE A 213 1.21 -9.98 -18.86
N ASP A 214 1.59 -8.91 -19.54
CA ASP A 214 1.95 -8.92 -20.97
C ASP A 214 3.13 -7.97 -21.26
N VAL A 215 3.86 -8.28 -22.30
CA VAL A 215 4.89 -7.42 -22.89
C VAL A 215 4.50 -7.15 -24.35
N PRO A 216 3.55 -6.23 -24.61
CA PRO A 216 2.93 -6.09 -25.92
C PRO A 216 3.89 -5.53 -26.99
N ASN A 217 4.93 -4.79 -26.61
CA ASN A 217 5.81 -4.07 -27.53
C ASN A 217 7.30 -4.40 -27.32
N ALA A 218 7.64 -5.68 -27.09
CA ALA A 218 9.04 -6.09 -27.04
C ALA A 218 9.69 -5.91 -28.42
N SER A 219 10.86 -5.30 -28.45
CA SER A 219 11.67 -5.16 -29.68
C SER A 219 12.46 -6.41 -30.05
N CYS A 220 12.54 -7.38 -29.14
CA CYS A 220 13.26 -8.64 -29.28
C CYS A 220 12.32 -9.84 -29.10
N ALA A 221 12.81 -11.03 -29.46
CA ALA A 221 12.05 -12.27 -29.32
C ALA A 221 11.94 -12.68 -27.84
N GLY A 222 10.79 -13.20 -27.45
CA GLY A 222 10.52 -13.65 -26.09
C GLY A 222 9.16 -13.22 -25.58
N GLY A 223 8.95 -13.40 -24.30
CA GLY A 223 7.71 -13.06 -23.62
C GLY A 223 7.86 -13.10 -22.12
N ILE A 224 6.73 -13.12 -21.41
CA ILE A 224 6.67 -13.19 -19.95
C ILE A 224 5.85 -14.41 -19.52
N THR A 225 6.33 -15.14 -18.53
CA THR A 225 5.62 -16.29 -17.97
C THR A 225 5.55 -16.17 -16.45
N TYR A 226 4.44 -16.58 -15.88
CA TYR A 226 4.17 -16.43 -14.46
C TYR A 226 3.29 -17.54 -13.92
N SER A 227 3.44 -17.79 -12.62
CA SER A 227 2.67 -18.78 -11.87
C SER A 227 2.31 -18.16 -10.52
N VAL A 228 1.11 -18.44 -10.04
CA VAL A 228 0.60 -17.95 -8.76
C VAL A 228 0.33 -19.09 -7.80
N HIS A 229 0.56 -18.83 -6.50
CA HIS A 229 0.05 -19.69 -5.42
C HIS A 229 -1.34 -19.20 -5.04
N CYS A 230 -2.33 -20.06 -5.24
CA CYS A 230 -3.73 -19.75 -4.99
C CYS A 230 -4.26 -20.57 -3.83
N GLN A 231 -5.06 -19.95 -2.97
CA GLN A 231 -5.73 -20.62 -1.85
C GLN A 231 -6.42 -21.91 -2.29
N THR A 232 -6.16 -23.01 -1.62
CA THR A 232 -6.70 -24.35 -1.87
C THR A 232 -6.04 -25.11 -3.02
N TYR A 233 -5.55 -24.39 -4.06
CA TYR A 233 -4.96 -24.99 -5.26
C TYR A 233 -3.44 -25.10 -5.17
N GLY A 234 -2.78 -24.32 -4.30
CA GLY A 234 -1.33 -24.25 -4.26
C GLY A 234 -0.76 -23.53 -5.49
N TRP A 235 0.44 -23.92 -5.92
CA TRP A 235 1.05 -23.41 -7.15
C TRP A 235 0.30 -23.93 -8.37
N MET A 236 -0.21 -22.98 -9.16
CA MET A 236 -0.90 -23.27 -10.41
C MET A 236 0.12 -23.36 -11.56
N ASP A 237 -0.30 -23.92 -12.68
CA ASP A 237 0.53 -24.03 -13.88
C ASP A 237 1.02 -22.66 -14.36
N TRP A 238 2.19 -22.66 -14.98
CA TRP A 238 2.73 -21.47 -15.64
C TRP A 238 1.86 -21.06 -16.82
N VAL A 239 1.53 -19.78 -16.88
CA VAL A 239 0.88 -19.15 -18.01
C VAL A 239 1.80 -18.12 -18.67
N THR A 240 1.49 -17.72 -19.90
CA THR A 240 2.29 -16.77 -20.68
C THR A 240 1.44 -15.63 -21.19
N ASN A 241 2.05 -14.49 -21.36
CA ASN A 241 1.56 -13.35 -22.15
C ASN A 241 0.04 -13.14 -22.12
N ASP A 242 -0.43 -12.33 -21.20
CA ASP A 242 -1.84 -11.93 -21.04
C ASP A 242 -2.85 -13.05 -20.66
N ASN A 243 -2.41 -14.29 -20.47
CA ASN A 243 -3.27 -15.34 -19.95
C ASN A 243 -3.47 -15.17 -18.44
N ALA A 244 -4.70 -15.32 -17.95
CA ALA A 244 -4.99 -15.16 -16.54
C ALA A 244 -4.38 -16.28 -15.68
N ALA A 245 -3.59 -15.91 -14.67
CA ALA A 245 -3.16 -16.79 -13.59
C ALA A 245 -3.99 -16.54 -12.35
N GLY A 246 -4.52 -17.59 -11.71
CA GLY A 246 -5.40 -17.50 -10.55
C GLY A 246 -6.83 -17.91 -10.89
N THR A 247 -7.78 -17.41 -10.11
CA THR A 247 -9.20 -17.74 -10.28
C THR A 247 -10.06 -16.47 -10.27
N SER A 248 -11.07 -16.40 -11.14
CA SER A 248 -12.09 -15.36 -11.10
C SER A 248 -13.40 -15.93 -10.59
N ALA A 249 -14.16 -15.16 -9.83
CA ALA A 249 -15.48 -15.51 -9.26
C ALA A 249 -15.53 -16.77 -8.36
N GLN A 250 -14.38 -17.28 -7.90
CA GLN A 250 -14.30 -18.42 -6.98
C GLN A 250 -14.00 -18.01 -5.54
N GLY A 251 -13.76 -16.74 -5.29
CA GLY A 251 -13.45 -16.23 -3.96
C GLY A 251 -12.12 -16.72 -3.38
N LYS A 252 -11.16 -17.15 -4.21
CA LYS A 252 -9.85 -17.65 -3.80
C LYS A 252 -8.81 -16.54 -3.88
N ARG A 253 -8.02 -16.40 -2.81
CA ARG A 253 -6.95 -15.39 -2.76
C ARG A 253 -5.68 -15.89 -3.42
N LEU A 254 -4.94 -14.98 -4.00
CA LEU A 254 -3.53 -15.21 -4.30
C LEU A 254 -2.71 -15.02 -3.02
N GLU A 255 -1.69 -15.86 -2.83
CA GLU A 255 -0.80 -15.86 -1.67
C GLU A 255 0.66 -15.60 -2.05
N ALA A 256 1.09 -15.98 -3.25
CA ALA A 256 2.41 -15.69 -3.80
C ALA A 256 2.40 -15.74 -5.32
N ILE A 257 3.47 -15.23 -5.93
CA ILE A 257 3.68 -15.20 -7.38
C ILE A 257 5.15 -15.44 -7.73
N LYS A 258 5.37 -16.01 -8.91
CA LYS A 258 6.66 -16.10 -9.59
C LYS A 258 6.50 -15.55 -11.00
N ILE A 259 7.43 -14.73 -11.45
CA ILE A 259 7.42 -14.13 -12.78
C ILE A 259 8.81 -14.23 -13.39
N LYS A 260 8.93 -14.63 -14.65
CA LYS A 260 10.17 -14.64 -15.40
C LYS A 260 9.95 -14.30 -16.87
N LEU A 261 10.97 -13.79 -17.50
CA LEU A 261 11.02 -13.56 -18.94
C LEU A 261 11.47 -14.82 -19.68
N THR A 262 11.22 -14.86 -20.98
CA THR A 262 11.64 -15.94 -21.88
C THR A 262 12.36 -15.38 -23.11
N GLY A 263 13.13 -16.22 -23.83
CA GLY A 263 13.81 -15.85 -25.06
C GLY A 263 14.83 -14.73 -24.89
N GLU A 264 15.09 -13.99 -25.96
CA GLU A 264 16.01 -12.85 -25.97
C GLU A 264 15.64 -11.75 -24.97
N LEU A 265 14.34 -11.61 -24.68
CA LEU A 265 13.87 -10.65 -23.69
C LEU A 265 14.51 -10.93 -22.31
N ALA A 266 14.64 -12.21 -21.92
CA ALA A 266 15.30 -12.62 -20.68
C ALA A 266 16.82 -12.39 -20.68
N GLU A 267 17.44 -12.27 -21.85
CA GLU A 267 18.87 -11.97 -21.98
C GLU A 267 19.16 -10.47 -21.84
N ARG A 268 18.17 -9.64 -22.13
CA ARG A 268 18.30 -8.18 -22.18
C ARG A 268 17.75 -7.47 -20.96
N PHE A 269 16.74 -8.04 -20.31
CA PHE A 269 16.06 -7.46 -19.15
C PHE A 269 16.02 -8.45 -17.99
N ASP A 270 15.92 -7.88 -16.80
CA ASP A 270 15.49 -8.54 -15.58
C ASP A 270 14.06 -8.09 -15.25
N VAL A 271 13.20 -9.00 -14.80
CA VAL A 271 11.89 -8.66 -14.28
C VAL A 271 11.93 -8.67 -12.76
N TYR A 272 11.73 -7.49 -12.16
CA TYR A 272 11.55 -7.32 -10.73
C TYR A 272 10.08 -7.17 -10.38
N TYR A 273 9.66 -7.72 -9.26
CA TYR A 273 8.29 -7.61 -8.78
C TYR A 273 8.24 -7.71 -7.27
N ARG A 274 7.27 -6.97 -6.69
CA ARG A 274 6.97 -7.04 -5.27
C ARG A 274 5.46 -7.04 -5.03
N VAL A 275 5.04 -7.59 -3.91
CA VAL A 275 3.63 -7.68 -3.57
C VAL A 275 3.35 -7.02 -2.22
N HIS A 276 2.16 -6.42 -2.09
CA HIS A 276 1.59 -6.03 -0.80
C HIS A 276 0.83 -7.22 -0.23
N SER A 277 1.31 -7.72 0.92
CA SER A 277 0.71 -8.87 1.60
C SER A 277 0.01 -8.44 2.88
N GLN A 278 -1.14 -9.05 3.15
CA GLN A 278 -1.86 -8.89 4.41
C GLN A 278 -0.90 -9.11 5.59
N THR A 279 -0.89 -8.20 6.55
CA THR A 279 -0.07 -8.21 7.78
C THR A 279 1.37 -7.70 7.56
N TYR A 280 2.00 -8.00 6.42
CA TYR A 280 3.41 -7.69 6.18
C TYR A 280 3.62 -6.42 5.36
N GLY A 281 2.56 -5.90 4.71
CA GLY A 281 2.68 -4.74 3.83
C GLY A 281 3.43 -5.08 2.54
N TRP A 282 4.15 -4.09 1.99
CA TRP A 282 5.02 -4.30 0.84
C TRP A 282 6.23 -5.13 1.24
N LEU A 283 6.40 -6.26 0.55
CA LEU A 283 7.61 -7.07 0.64
C LEU A 283 8.71 -6.48 -0.26
N ASP A 284 9.94 -6.96 -0.08
CA ASP A 284 11.05 -6.58 -0.94
C ASP A 284 10.88 -7.12 -2.36
N TRP A 285 11.72 -6.66 -3.29
CA TRP A 285 11.67 -7.04 -4.68
C TRP A 285 12.23 -8.46 -4.91
N ALA A 286 11.43 -9.31 -5.54
CA ALA A 286 11.85 -10.58 -6.12
C ALA A 286 12.31 -10.36 -7.57
N CYS A 287 13.17 -11.25 -8.09
CA CYS A 287 13.73 -11.17 -9.43
C CYS A 287 13.61 -12.51 -10.15
N ASN A 288 13.30 -12.49 -11.46
CA ASN A 288 13.47 -13.59 -12.40
C ASN A 288 13.05 -14.99 -11.94
N GLY A 289 11.85 -15.12 -11.40
CA GLY A 289 11.27 -16.40 -10.98
C GLY A 289 11.42 -16.73 -9.50
N GLU A 290 12.03 -15.84 -8.70
CA GLU A 290 11.98 -15.92 -7.25
C GLU A 290 10.52 -15.81 -6.74
N ILE A 291 10.26 -16.29 -5.54
CA ILE A 291 8.93 -16.18 -4.95
C ILE A 291 8.75 -14.80 -4.33
N SER A 292 7.66 -14.11 -4.68
CA SER A 292 7.18 -12.94 -3.94
C SER A 292 5.84 -13.24 -3.29
N GLY A 293 5.72 -13.00 -1.97
CA GLY A 293 4.48 -13.25 -1.23
C GLY A 293 4.63 -14.14 -0.02
N THR A 294 3.56 -14.88 0.32
CA THR A 294 3.50 -15.71 1.52
C THR A 294 2.75 -17.00 1.20
N ALA A 295 3.44 -18.12 0.97
CA ALA A 295 2.77 -19.40 0.81
C ALA A 295 2.66 -20.14 2.16
N GLY A 296 1.50 -20.74 2.44
CA GLY A 296 1.26 -21.51 3.66
C GLY A 296 0.91 -20.71 4.92
N LEU A 297 0.93 -19.37 4.87
CA LEU A 297 0.56 -18.50 5.99
C LEU A 297 -0.88 -18.01 5.93
N SER A 298 -1.62 -18.39 4.92
CA SER A 298 -3.01 -17.95 4.68
C SER A 298 -3.16 -16.42 4.59
N LYS A 299 -2.11 -15.71 4.13
CA LYS A 299 -2.14 -14.26 3.92
C LYS A 299 -2.41 -13.96 2.45
N ARG A 300 -3.33 -13.03 2.20
CA ARG A 300 -3.70 -12.62 0.83
C ARG A 300 -2.71 -11.61 0.27
N LEU A 301 -2.53 -11.65 -1.02
CA LEU A 301 -1.97 -10.53 -1.76
C LEU A 301 -3.08 -9.47 -1.96
N GLU A 302 -2.72 -8.21 -1.85
CA GLU A 302 -3.62 -7.05 -1.95
C GLU A 302 -3.26 -6.14 -3.12
N ALA A 303 -1.96 -6.03 -3.45
CA ALA A 303 -1.45 -5.29 -4.60
C ALA A 303 -0.13 -5.89 -5.10
N ILE A 304 0.28 -5.49 -6.30
CA ILE A 304 1.54 -5.88 -6.93
C ILE A 304 2.11 -4.71 -7.72
N GLU A 305 3.43 -4.61 -7.76
CA GLU A 305 4.21 -3.78 -8.68
C GLU A 305 5.18 -4.67 -9.42
N ILE A 306 5.33 -4.45 -10.74
CA ILE A 306 6.21 -5.21 -11.61
C ILE A 306 6.97 -4.23 -12.50
N VAL A 307 8.28 -4.42 -12.69
CA VAL A 307 9.13 -3.53 -13.48
C VAL A 307 10.14 -4.33 -14.30
N LEU A 308 10.40 -3.89 -15.51
CA LEU A 308 11.52 -4.37 -16.33
C LEU A 308 12.73 -3.46 -16.10
N VAL A 309 13.88 -4.07 -15.90
CA VAL A 309 15.16 -3.39 -15.69
C VAL A 309 16.15 -3.95 -16.70
N GLU A 310 16.91 -3.09 -17.41
CA GLU A 310 17.94 -3.54 -18.34
C GLU A 310 18.99 -4.41 -17.60
N LYS A 311 19.50 -5.44 -18.26
CA LYS A 311 20.53 -6.31 -17.67
C LYS A 311 21.74 -5.51 -17.21
N GLY A 312 22.13 -5.73 -15.95
CA GLY A 312 23.27 -5.07 -15.32
C GLY A 312 22.93 -3.77 -14.59
N GLU A 313 21.72 -3.27 -14.71
CA GLU A 313 21.24 -2.15 -13.91
C GLU A 313 20.85 -2.59 -12.49
N THR A 314 20.72 -1.63 -11.58
CA THR A 314 20.43 -1.91 -10.17
C THR A 314 18.96 -2.25 -9.96
N ALA A 315 18.69 -3.15 -9.01
CA ALA A 315 17.32 -3.43 -8.54
C ALA A 315 16.58 -2.16 -8.10
N PRO A 316 15.24 -2.09 -8.29
CA PRO A 316 14.47 -0.89 -7.95
C PRO A 316 14.33 -0.62 -6.44
N GLY A 317 14.85 -1.53 -5.60
CA GLY A 317 14.86 -1.39 -4.15
C GLY A 317 15.45 -2.60 -3.45
N GLU A 318 15.21 -2.73 -2.14
CA GLU A 318 15.69 -3.87 -1.33
C GLU A 318 15.17 -5.20 -1.88
N THR A 319 16.02 -6.25 -1.82
CA THR A 319 15.70 -7.60 -2.33
C THR A 319 15.87 -8.70 -1.29
N LYS A 320 16.05 -8.34 0.00
CA LYS A 320 16.42 -9.29 1.06
C LYS A 320 15.28 -10.21 1.46
N ARG A 321 14.02 -9.72 1.40
CA ARG A 321 12.86 -10.40 1.97
C ARG A 321 11.64 -10.33 1.04
N PRO A 322 11.74 -10.85 -0.20
CA PRO A 322 10.62 -10.88 -1.15
C PRO A 322 9.54 -11.90 -0.76
N TYR A 323 9.86 -12.85 0.12
CA TYR A 323 9.01 -13.96 0.52
C TYR A 323 9.04 -14.17 2.03
N VAL A 324 7.87 -14.51 2.61
CA VAL A 324 7.73 -14.82 4.03
C VAL A 324 7.08 -16.19 4.19
N ASP A 325 7.84 -17.13 4.75
CA ASP A 325 7.35 -18.43 5.23
C ASP A 325 7.15 -18.44 6.76
N ALA A 326 6.80 -19.58 7.32
CA ALA A 326 6.54 -19.71 8.75
C ALA A 326 7.79 -19.42 9.62
N ALA A 327 8.98 -19.75 9.13
CA ALA A 327 10.23 -19.50 9.85
C ALA A 327 10.55 -18.00 9.86
N ILE A 328 10.47 -17.35 8.71
CA ILE A 328 10.68 -15.90 8.55
C ILE A 328 9.59 -15.14 9.33
N ALA A 329 8.33 -15.57 9.29
CA ALA A 329 7.25 -14.96 10.05
C ALA A 329 7.51 -14.99 11.57
N SER A 330 8.01 -16.13 12.09
CA SER A 330 8.39 -16.27 13.49
C SER A 330 9.57 -15.36 13.86
N GLN A 331 10.53 -15.21 12.95
CA GLN A 331 11.66 -14.32 13.15
C GLN A 331 11.22 -12.84 13.18
N ILE A 332 10.38 -12.41 12.24
CA ILE A 332 9.82 -11.05 12.21
C ILE A 332 9.09 -10.75 13.53
N GLN A 333 8.28 -11.69 14.01
CA GLN A 333 7.55 -11.51 15.26
C GLN A 333 8.53 -11.33 16.45
N LYS A 334 9.58 -12.15 16.54
CA LYS A 334 10.60 -12.01 17.59
C LYS A 334 11.33 -10.68 17.51
N GLU A 335 11.73 -10.25 16.30
CA GLU A 335 12.38 -8.96 16.08
C GLU A 335 11.48 -7.79 16.55
N GLN A 336 10.16 -7.87 16.28
CA GLN A 336 9.18 -6.87 16.73
C GLN A 336 9.01 -6.87 18.26
N GLU A 337 8.91 -8.05 18.88
CA GLU A 337 8.81 -8.19 20.33
C GLU A 337 10.07 -7.67 21.04
N GLU A 338 11.26 -7.97 20.52
CA GLU A 338 12.53 -7.47 21.07
C GLU A 338 12.68 -5.95 20.89
N GLU A 339 12.26 -5.41 19.76
CA GLU A 339 12.29 -3.97 19.51
C GLU A 339 11.31 -3.24 20.43
N GLN A 340 10.09 -3.78 20.58
CA GLN A 340 9.11 -3.22 21.52
C GLN A 340 9.67 -3.23 22.96
N LYS A 341 10.27 -4.32 23.39
CA LYS A 341 10.87 -4.43 24.71
C LYS A 341 12.01 -3.41 24.92
N ARG A 342 12.88 -3.23 23.91
CA ARG A 342 13.94 -2.21 23.95
C ARG A 342 13.37 -0.79 24.07
N GLN A 343 12.28 -0.50 23.34
CA GLN A 343 11.62 0.79 23.40
C GLN A 343 10.98 1.03 24.78
N GLU A 344 10.32 0.02 25.37
CA GLU A 344 9.73 0.08 26.71
C GLU A 344 10.81 0.29 27.79
N GLU A 345 11.94 -0.42 27.70
CA GLU A 345 13.07 -0.26 28.63
C GLU A 345 13.72 1.14 28.51
N ALA A 346 13.92 1.63 27.29
CA ALA A 346 14.47 2.97 27.05
C ALA A 346 13.52 4.08 27.54
N GLU A 347 12.20 3.92 27.32
CA GLU A 347 11.21 4.85 27.85
C GLU A 347 11.18 4.85 29.39
N LYS A 348 11.25 3.68 30.00
CA LYS A 348 11.31 3.55 31.46
C LYS A 348 12.54 4.25 32.03
N GLU A 349 13.74 4.00 31.47
CA GLU A 349 14.98 4.64 31.90
C GLU A 349 14.91 6.19 31.73
N ALA A 350 14.34 6.67 30.61
CA ALA A 350 14.15 8.10 30.37
C ALA A 350 13.21 8.73 31.42
N ASN A 351 12.10 8.06 31.74
CA ASN A 351 11.14 8.53 32.76
C ASN A 351 11.75 8.53 34.18
N GLU A 352 12.58 7.55 34.51
CA GLU A 352 13.27 7.50 35.81
C GLU A 352 14.29 8.64 36.00
N LYS A 353 14.91 9.11 34.92
CA LYS A 353 15.90 10.20 34.91
C LYS A 353 15.32 11.58 34.70
N ALA A 354 14.05 11.68 34.30
CA ALA A 354 13.41 12.96 33.97
C ALA A 354 13.12 13.79 35.21
N THR A 355 13.23 15.11 35.10
CA THR A 355 12.85 16.09 36.13
C THR A 355 11.95 17.16 35.55
N SER A 356 11.13 17.80 36.39
CA SER A 356 10.25 18.91 35.97
C SER A 356 10.95 20.27 35.87
N GLU A 357 12.24 20.35 36.22
CA GLU A 357 12.99 21.62 36.20
C GLU A 357 12.97 22.34 34.84
N ASN A 358 12.98 21.55 33.76
CA ASN A 358 12.98 22.06 32.39
C ASN A 358 11.62 21.95 31.68
N LEU A 359 10.52 21.79 32.44
CA LEU A 359 9.19 21.55 31.86
C LEU A 359 8.79 22.57 30.78
N ARG A 360 9.05 23.86 31.02
CA ARG A 360 8.73 24.94 30.05
C ARG A 360 9.45 24.72 28.71
N LYS A 361 10.73 24.34 28.76
CA LYS A 361 11.51 24.02 27.55
C LYS A 361 10.98 22.78 26.86
N VAL A 362 10.70 21.72 27.59
CA VAL A 362 10.15 20.46 27.04
C VAL A 362 8.79 20.71 26.36
N LEU A 363 7.92 21.50 26.97
CA LEU A 363 6.63 21.87 26.39
C LEU A 363 6.78 22.71 25.12
N SER A 364 7.82 23.56 25.02
CA SER A 364 8.07 24.36 23.83
C SER A 364 8.56 23.53 22.63
N GLU A 365 9.16 22.37 22.88
CA GLU A 365 9.65 21.45 21.86
C GLU A 365 8.59 20.38 21.46
N ALA A 366 7.42 20.36 22.11
CA ALA A 366 6.37 19.39 21.84
C ALA A 366 5.74 19.59 20.46
N VAL A 367 5.56 18.48 19.73
CA VAL A 367 4.77 18.47 18.48
C VAL A 367 3.29 18.46 18.85
N LEU A 368 2.58 19.53 18.52
CA LEU A 368 1.18 19.71 18.87
C LEU A 368 0.24 19.34 17.73
N VAL A 369 -0.74 18.47 18.04
CA VAL A 369 -1.81 18.06 17.13
C VAL A 369 -3.16 18.27 17.82
N PRO A 370 -3.77 19.47 17.72
CA PRO A 370 -5.06 19.76 18.38
C PRO A 370 -6.16 18.78 17.97
N THR A 371 -6.89 18.29 18.97
CA THR A 371 -7.99 17.36 18.75
C THR A 371 -9.28 17.87 19.38
N VAL A 372 -10.43 17.50 18.78
CA VAL A 372 -11.77 17.81 19.26
C VAL A 372 -12.45 16.59 19.84
N THR A 373 -13.42 16.79 20.74
CA THR A 373 -14.13 15.69 21.39
C THR A 373 -15.23 15.08 20.52
N ARG A 374 -15.65 15.78 19.45
CA ARG A 374 -16.84 15.51 18.62
C ARG A 374 -18.17 15.76 19.34
N ASP A 375 -18.18 16.11 20.62
CA ASP A 375 -19.36 16.63 21.32
C ASP A 375 -19.38 18.14 21.13
N THR A 376 -20.34 18.64 20.36
CA THR A 376 -20.39 20.04 19.94
C THR A 376 -20.54 21.01 21.12
N ALA A 377 -21.24 20.61 22.20
CA ALA A 377 -21.40 21.45 23.37
C ALA A 377 -20.11 21.56 24.18
N VAL A 378 -19.42 20.44 24.35
CA VAL A 378 -18.10 20.38 25.00
C VAL A 378 -17.08 21.14 24.21
N ASP A 379 -16.98 20.89 22.90
CA ASP A 379 -16.03 21.56 22.04
C ASP A 379 -16.25 23.09 21.99
N ALA A 380 -17.49 23.53 21.89
CA ALA A 380 -17.83 24.96 21.95
C ALA A 380 -17.41 25.59 23.28
N LYS A 381 -17.64 24.90 24.42
CA LYS A 381 -17.21 25.38 25.71
C LYS A 381 -15.70 25.43 25.89
N VAL A 382 -15.00 24.43 25.37
CA VAL A 382 -13.52 24.40 25.36
C VAL A 382 -12.97 25.59 24.56
N GLN A 383 -13.51 25.85 23.37
CA GLN A 383 -13.09 27.00 22.55
C GLN A 383 -13.41 28.35 23.23
N GLU A 384 -14.57 28.47 23.85
CA GLU A 384 -14.94 29.66 24.66
C GLU A 384 -13.90 29.94 25.77
N VAL A 385 -13.55 28.89 26.53
CA VAL A 385 -12.58 29.02 27.62
C VAL A 385 -11.20 29.34 27.10
N LEU A 386 -10.75 28.64 26.07
CA LEU A 386 -9.44 28.89 25.46
C LEU A 386 -9.35 30.34 24.95
N ALA A 387 -10.37 30.85 24.29
CA ALA A 387 -10.42 32.24 23.84
C ALA A 387 -10.36 33.26 25.02
N GLN A 388 -10.89 32.88 26.17
CA GLN A 388 -10.85 33.71 27.37
C GLN A 388 -9.48 33.71 28.05
N VAL A 389 -8.83 32.55 28.18
CA VAL A 389 -7.65 32.38 29.05
C VAL A 389 -6.33 32.34 28.32
N VAL A 390 -6.30 31.95 27.04
CA VAL A 390 -5.10 31.86 26.21
C VAL A 390 -4.87 33.19 25.49
N LYS A 391 -3.64 33.73 25.61
CA LYS A 391 -3.22 34.94 24.91
C LYS A 391 -2.24 34.59 23.77
N PRO A 392 -2.12 35.42 22.73
CA PRO A 392 -1.25 35.16 21.59
C PRO A 392 0.24 35.04 21.92
N ASP A 393 0.68 35.71 22.99
CA ASP A 393 2.08 35.74 23.45
C ASP A 393 2.45 34.62 24.43
N MET A 394 1.48 33.77 24.83
CA MET A 394 1.71 32.65 25.73
C MET A 394 2.47 31.51 25.03
N ASP A 395 3.50 31.00 25.70
CA ASP A 395 4.10 29.73 25.32
C ASP A 395 3.20 28.52 25.73
N ASN A 396 3.63 27.32 25.39
CA ASN A 396 2.84 26.10 25.66
C ASN A 396 2.68 25.83 27.16
N TYR A 397 3.67 26.18 27.97
CA TYR A 397 3.58 26.09 29.42
C TYR A 397 2.51 27.02 29.97
N ASP A 398 2.51 28.29 29.54
CA ASP A 398 1.56 29.29 30.01
C ASP A 398 0.12 28.97 29.56
N LYS A 399 -0.05 28.43 28.36
CA LYS A 399 -1.37 27.93 27.88
C LYS A 399 -1.93 26.81 28.75
N LEU A 400 -1.11 25.78 29.03
CA LEU A 400 -1.51 24.68 29.93
C LEU A 400 -1.80 25.19 31.34
N LEU A 401 -0.96 26.07 31.86
CA LEU A 401 -1.16 26.68 33.19
C LEU A 401 -2.42 27.52 33.25
N ALA A 402 -2.75 28.24 32.20
CA ALA A 402 -4.00 29.02 32.11
C ALA A 402 -5.25 28.11 32.18
N CYS A 403 -5.26 27.00 31.46
CA CYS A 403 -6.30 25.99 31.52
C CYS A 403 -6.39 25.34 32.91
N TYR A 404 -5.28 24.97 33.49
CA TYR A 404 -5.17 24.41 34.83
C TYR A 404 -5.75 25.34 35.88
N LYS A 405 -5.36 26.62 35.86
CA LYS A 405 -5.89 27.67 36.76
C LYS A 405 -7.37 27.93 36.52
N TRP A 406 -7.84 27.86 35.25
CA TRP A 406 -9.26 28.03 34.99
C TRP A 406 -10.09 26.94 35.70
N ILE A 407 -9.63 25.66 35.64
CA ILE A 407 -10.32 24.57 36.34
C ILE A 407 -10.38 24.86 37.85
N ILE A 408 -9.24 25.16 38.47
CA ILE A 408 -9.14 25.47 39.93
C ILE A 408 -10.07 26.62 40.31
N ASN A 409 -10.14 27.69 39.54
CA ASN A 409 -10.90 28.90 39.86
C ASN A 409 -12.39 28.78 39.53
N ASN A 410 -12.82 27.79 38.76
CA ASN A 410 -14.20 27.68 38.28
C ASN A 410 -14.93 26.40 38.70
N ALA A 411 -14.24 25.46 39.32
CA ALA A 411 -14.78 24.20 39.78
C ALA A 411 -14.74 24.10 41.30
N TYR A 412 -15.65 23.32 41.84
CA TYR A 412 -15.72 23.05 43.28
C TYR A 412 -15.69 21.54 43.51
N TYR A 413 -14.83 21.08 44.38
CA TYR A 413 -14.76 19.67 44.77
C TYR A 413 -15.97 19.28 45.61
N TYR A 414 -16.65 18.20 45.22
CA TYR A 414 -17.84 17.71 45.92
C TYR A 414 -17.74 16.20 46.14
N ARG A 415 -17.72 15.79 47.39
CA ARG A 415 -17.42 14.45 47.84
C ARG A 415 -18.62 13.48 47.79
N TYR A 416 -19.84 13.98 47.72
CA TYR A 416 -21.05 13.18 47.73
C TYR A 416 -21.79 13.30 46.41
N ASP A 417 -22.06 12.11 45.83
CA ASP A 417 -22.76 11.97 44.58
C ASP A 417 -24.25 12.31 44.71
N TYR A 418 -24.64 13.49 44.36
CA TYR A 418 -26.04 13.84 44.14
C TYR A 418 -26.36 13.89 42.65
N GLY A 419 -26.09 12.79 41.92
CA GLY A 419 -26.56 12.61 40.54
C GLY A 419 -25.73 13.31 39.45
N TYR A 420 -24.48 13.72 39.77
CA TYR A 420 -23.56 14.32 38.81
C TYR A 420 -22.52 13.34 38.24
N THR A 421 -22.40 12.17 38.82
CA THR A 421 -21.61 11.06 38.23
C THR A 421 -22.42 10.31 37.16
N GLY A 422 -23.65 10.77 36.87
CA GLY A 422 -24.42 10.25 35.75
C GLY A 422 -23.65 10.45 34.45
N ALA A 423 -23.28 9.34 33.86
CA ALA A 423 -22.63 9.32 32.56
C ALA A 423 -23.39 10.25 31.59
N TRP A 424 -22.72 11.29 31.13
CA TRP A 424 -23.20 12.09 30.00
C TRP A 424 -23.23 11.14 28.79
N ASN A 425 -24.43 10.68 28.47
CA ASN A 425 -24.65 9.75 27.37
C ASN A 425 -25.18 10.55 26.17
N ASN A 426 -24.29 11.28 25.51
CA ASN A 426 -24.62 11.82 24.21
C ASN A 426 -24.57 10.71 23.17
N THR A 427 -25.70 10.04 22.93
CA THR A 427 -25.83 8.95 21.98
C THR A 427 -25.71 9.39 20.52
N SER A 428 -25.77 10.73 20.28
CA SER A 428 -25.61 11.29 18.92
C SER A 428 -24.15 11.41 18.47
N VAL A 429 -23.19 11.21 19.38
CA VAL A 429 -21.76 11.32 19.09
C VAL A 429 -21.13 9.93 18.95
N SER A 430 -20.47 9.69 17.83
CA SER A 430 -19.64 8.51 17.61
C SER A 430 -18.22 8.79 18.07
N TYR A 431 -17.80 8.21 19.19
CA TYR A 431 -16.45 8.32 19.72
C TYR A 431 -15.54 7.25 19.10
N SER A 432 -14.25 7.56 18.95
CA SER A 432 -13.27 6.65 18.38
C SER A 432 -13.06 5.39 19.23
N ASN A 433 -13.24 5.51 20.56
CA ASN A 433 -13.14 4.39 21.50
C ASN A 433 -13.88 4.70 22.81
N LEU A 434 -13.98 3.69 23.68
CA LEU A 434 -14.65 3.81 24.98
C LEU A 434 -13.96 4.81 25.91
N GLN A 435 -12.63 4.94 25.83
CA GLN A 435 -11.86 5.85 26.67
C GLN A 435 -12.16 7.31 26.34
N ASP A 436 -12.25 7.66 25.07
CA ASP A 436 -12.62 9.03 24.65
C ASP A 436 -14.03 9.37 25.12
N ARG A 437 -14.99 8.43 24.97
CA ARG A 437 -16.34 8.60 25.49
C ARG A 437 -16.36 8.86 27.01
N LYS A 438 -15.59 8.07 27.79
CA LYS A 438 -15.49 8.25 29.25
C LYS A 438 -14.84 9.58 29.59
N THR A 439 -13.75 9.97 28.90
CA THR A 439 -13.07 11.25 29.11
C THR A 439 -14.05 12.41 28.96
N VAL A 440 -14.84 12.42 27.88
CA VAL A 440 -15.83 13.46 27.65
C VAL A 440 -16.92 13.43 28.73
N SER A 441 -17.52 12.29 29.02
CA SER A 441 -18.56 12.13 30.04
C SER A 441 -18.14 12.66 31.42
N PHE A 442 -16.93 12.34 31.83
CA PHE A 442 -16.40 12.78 33.12
C PHE A 442 -16.00 14.27 33.13
N ALA A 443 -15.63 14.85 31.99
CA ALA A 443 -15.28 16.28 31.94
C ALA A 443 -16.50 17.23 31.96
N VAL A 444 -17.66 16.75 31.52
CA VAL A 444 -18.90 17.58 31.41
C VAL A 444 -19.26 18.34 32.68
N PRO A 445 -19.22 17.76 33.88
CA PRO A 445 -19.58 18.50 35.12
C PRO A 445 -18.71 19.74 35.36
N ILE A 446 -17.44 19.69 34.99
CA ILE A 446 -16.49 20.81 35.11
C ILE A 446 -16.61 21.77 33.91
N LEU A 447 -16.74 21.27 32.71
CA LEU A 447 -16.74 22.11 31.49
C LEU A 447 -18.08 22.82 31.31
N LEU A 448 -19.17 22.06 31.32
CA LEU A 448 -20.52 22.61 31.10
C LEU A 448 -21.22 23.05 32.41
N GLY A 449 -21.01 22.28 33.48
CA GLY A 449 -21.69 22.49 34.73
C GLY A 449 -23.20 22.20 34.67
N LYS A 450 -23.92 22.50 35.75
CA LYS A 450 -25.40 22.46 35.83
C LYS A 450 -25.89 23.67 36.58
N ASN A 451 -26.88 24.38 36.04
CA ASN A 451 -27.43 25.59 36.60
C ASN A 451 -26.36 26.65 36.97
N GLY A 452 -25.34 26.78 36.13
CA GLY A 452 -24.24 27.73 36.34
C GLY A 452 -23.16 27.30 37.34
N GLN A 453 -23.34 26.14 37.98
CA GLN A 453 -22.39 25.61 38.97
C GLN A 453 -21.58 24.44 38.39
N ARG A 454 -20.29 24.34 38.76
CA ARG A 454 -19.38 23.32 38.31
C ARG A 454 -18.85 22.56 39.51
N TYR A 455 -19.43 21.40 39.75
CA TYR A 455 -19.03 20.49 40.82
C TYR A 455 -18.49 19.20 40.26
N GLY A 456 -17.46 18.67 40.88
CA GLY A 456 -16.89 17.39 40.45
C GLY A 456 -15.99 16.73 41.47
N THR A 457 -15.66 15.48 41.23
CA THR A 457 -14.64 14.71 41.94
C THR A 457 -13.32 14.72 41.16
N CYS A 458 -12.29 14.09 41.71
CA CYS A 458 -10.97 14.02 41.06
C CYS A 458 -11.01 13.55 39.59
N ILE A 459 -11.87 12.58 39.29
CA ILE A 459 -12.01 12.08 37.89
C ILE A 459 -12.54 13.17 36.95
N ASN A 460 -13.44 14.05 37.43
CA ASN A 460 -13.99 15.13 36.64
C ASN A 460 -12.94 16.21 36.34
N TYR A 461 -12.13 16.57 37.36
CA TYR A 461 -11.01 17.51 37.23
C TYR A 461 -9.92 17.00 36.29
N GLY A 462 -9.48 15.75 36.47
CA GLY A 462 -8.48 15.11 35.61
C GLY A 462 -8.95 14.99 34.16
N SER A 463 -10.22 14.62 33.95
CA SER A 463 -10.80 14.53 32.61
C SER A 463 -10.93 15.89 31.90
N ALA A 464 -11.34 16.94 32.63
CA ALA A 464 -11.42 18.30 32.09
C ALA A 464 -10.05 18.83 31.66
N MET A 465 -9.02 18.61 32.51
CA MET A 465 -7.63 18.96 32.16
C MET A 465 -7.15 18.19 30.92
N THR A 466 -7.50 16.93 30.80
CA THR A 466 -7.18 16.09 29.63
C THR A 466 -7.77 16.66 28.35
N ILE A 467 -9.03 17.12 28.38
CA ILE A 467 -9.67 17.72 27.19
C ILE A 467 -9.00 19.05 26.82
N PHE A 468 -8.69 19.92 27.78
CA PHE A 468 -7.96 21.15 27.49
C PHE A 468 -6.59 20.88 26.89
N ALA A 469 -5.83 19.94 27.45
CA ALA A 469 -4.53 19.57 26.95
C ALA A 469 -4.61 19.04 25.50
N ARG A 470 -5.59 18.20 25.19
CA ARG A 470 -5.86 17.69 23.84
C ARG A 470 -6.28 18.80 22.88
N ALA A 471 -7.10 19.74 23.31
CA ALA A 471 -7.50 20.89 22.49
C ALA A 471 -6.31 21.82 22.17
N LEU A 472 -5.33 21.91 23.06
CA LEU A 472 -4.04 22.59 22.81
C LEU A 472 -3.07 21.78 21.94
N GLY A 473 -3.35 20.49 21.71
CA GLY A 473 -2.57 19.61 20.83
C GLY A 473 -1.68 18.61 21.54
N PHE A 474 -1.74 18.50 22.85
CA PHE A 474 -0.91 17.54 23.59
C PHE A 474 -1.51 16.13 23.60
N ASP A 475 -0.64 15.13 23.64
CA ASP A 475 -1.00 13.72 23.86
C ASP A 475 -1.30 13.51 25.34
N ALA A 476 -2.58 13.57 25.73
CA ALA A 476 -3.03 13.65 27.10
C ALA A 476 -4.11 12.62 27.44
N TYR A 477 -4.08 12.14 28.69
CA TYR A 477 -5.00 11.13 29.21
C TYR A 477 -5.35 11.39 30.68
N TYR A 478 -6.55 11.02 31.12
CA TYR A 478 -6.80 10.90 32.55
C TYR A 478 -6.45 9.48 33.02
N VAL A 479 -5.85 9.38 34.18
CA VAL A 479 -5.42 8.11 34.79
C VAL A 479 -5.89 8.01 36.23
N GLY A 480 -6.02 6.77 36.72
CA GLY A 480 -6.38 6.46 38.09
C GLY A 480 -5.20 5.91 38.88
N GLY A 481 -5.20 6.17 40.17
CA GLY A 481 -4.22 5.68 41.13
C GLY A 481 -4.69 5.95 42.56
N GLU A 482 -3.72 6.15 43.46
CA GLU A 482 -3.99 6.51 44.86
C GLU A 482 -3.18 7.73 45.26
N THR A 483 -3.71 8.53 46.17
CA THR A 483 -2.95 9.60 46.82
C THR A 483 -2.99 9.46 48.35
N LEU A 484 -1.92 9.91 48.98
CA LEU A 484 -1.78 9.90 50.43
C LEU A 484 -2.76 10.93 51.04
N ARG A 485 -3.56 10.49 51.98
CA ARG A 485 -4.49 11.32 52.76
C ARG A 485 -3.86 11.86 54.03
N ALA A 486 -4.51 12.83 54.65
CA ALA A 486 -4.06 13.44 55.92
C ALA A 486 -3.97 12.44 57.11
N ASP A 487 -4.72 11.35 57.04
CA ASP A 487 -4.72 10.27 58.02
C ASP A 487 -3.64 9.19 57.75
N ASN A 488 -2.71 9.43 56.80
CA ASN A 488 -1.72 8.51 56.29
C ASN A 488 -2.27 7.27 55.57
N SER A 489 -3.55 7.22 55.29
CA SER A 489 -4.13 6.21 54.40
C SER A 489 -3.98 6.62 52.95
N TYR A 490 -4.05 5.63 52.05
CA TYR A 490 -4.15 5.89 50.59
C TYR A 490 -5.60 5.78 50.14
N GLY A 491 -5.97 6.64 49.20
CA GLY A 491 -7.29 6.60 48.61
C GLY A 491 -7.28 6.80 47.12
N GLU A 492 -8.23 6.15 46.47
CA GLU A 492 -8.41 6.25 45.03
C GLU A 492 -8.47 7.70 44.56
N HIS A 493 -7.75 8.00 43.51
CA HIS A 493 -7.61 9.32 42.95
C HIS A 493 -7.36 9.29 41.45
N TYR A 494 -7.75 10.37 40.75
CA TYR A 494 -7.65 10.51 39.30
C TYR A 494 -7.03 11.85 38.93
N TRP A 495 -6.14 11.85 37.90
CA TRP A 495 -5.49 13.07 37.41
C TRP A 495 -5.24 12.99 35.90
N CYS A 496 -4.71 14.06 35.30
CA CYS A 496 -4.29 14.10 33.90
C CYS A 496 -2.80 13.79 33.77
N VAL A 497 -2.45 13.02 32.77
CA VAL A 497 -1.07 12.82 32.31
C VAL A 497 -0.90 13.30 30.88
N ILE A 498 0.26 13.87 30.57
CA ILE A 498 0.64 14.32 29.23
C ILE A 498 1.95 13.66 28.85
N LYS A 499 1.99 13.03 27.68
CA LYS A 499 3.21 12.40 27.14
C LYS A 499 3.94 13.40 26.23
N ILE A 500 5.21 13.68 26.47
CA ILE A 500 6.01 14.62 25.70
C ILE A 500 7.37 13.99 25.47
N ASN A 501 7.74 13.75 24.22
CA ASN A 501 9.01 13.11 23.85
C ASN A 501 9.28 11.79 24.63
N GLY A 502 8.24 10.99 24.84
CA GLY A 502 8.33 9.70 25.56
C GLY A 502 8.24 9.83 27.09
N ILE A 503 8.25 11.03 27.65
CA ILE A 503 8.22 11.25 29.10
C ILE A 503 6.82 11.64 29.55
N TRP A 504 6.36 11.06 30.67
CA TRP A 504 5.08 11.35 31.26
C TRP A 504 5.16 12.44 32.33
N TYR A 505 4.32 13.46 32.18
CA TYR A 505 4.14 14.55 33.13
C TYR A 505 2.73 14.55 33.70
N ASN A 506 2.62 14.71 35.02
CA ASN A 506 1.38 14.60 35.77
C ASN A 506 0.82 15.98 36.16
N PHE A 507 -0.51 16.13 36.06
CA PHE A 507 -1.24 17.38 36.32
C PHE A 507 -2.50 17.07 37.11
N ASP A 508 -2.60 17.56 38.36
CA ASP A 508 -3.77 17.35 39.21
C ASP A 508 -4.36 18.68 39.69
N PRO A 509 -5.31 19.24 38.93
CA PRO A 509 -5.96 20.47 39.35
C PRO A 509 -6.83 20.31 40.57
N GLN A 510 -7.28 19.10 40.95
CA GLN A 510 -8.12 18.90 42.14
C GLN A 510 -7.34 19.00 43.43
N ASN A 511 -6.16 18.34 43.54
CA ASN A 511 -5.32 18.50 44.73
C ASN A 511 -4.67 19.89 44.80
N ALA A 512 -4.52 20.58 43.69
CA ALA A 512 -4.12 21.97 43.65
C ALA A 512 -5.22 22.91 44.18
N ASP A 513 -6.48 22.63 43.90
CA ASP A 513 -7.64 23.36 44.45
C ASP A 513 -7.70 23.28 45.98
N ASN A 514 -7.30 22.15 46.53
CA ASN A 514 -7.20 21.95 47.98
C ASN A 514 -5.94 22.57 48.64
N ASN A 515 -4.93 22.99 47.86
CA ASN A 515 -3.66 23.50 48.35
C ASN A 515 -3.38 24.94 47.91
N TRP A 516 -3.95 25.89 48.64
CA TRP A 516 -3.86 27.32 48.37
C TRP A 516 -2.46 27.91 48.45
N THR A 517 -1.49 27.20 49.08
CA THR A 517 -0.14 27.73 49.32
C THR A 517 0.81 27.44 48.17
N ASP A 518 0.61 26.35 47.43
CA ASP A 518 1.43 25.98 46.27
C ASP A 518 0.62 25.17 45.23
N PRO A 519 -0.21 25.84 44.41
CA PRO A 519 -1.01 25.15 43.39
C PRO A 519 -0.14 24.50 42.31
N LEU A 520 1.13 24.91 42.15
CA LEU A 520 2.07 24.33 41.16
C LEU A 520 2.74 23.06 41.64
N ARG A 521 2.57 22.69 42.92
CA ARG A 521 3.05 21.42 43.45
C ARG A 521 2.55 20.20 42.66
N TYR A 522 1.40 20.32 42.04
CA TYR A 522 0.70 19.28 41.29
C TYR A 522 0.63 19.57 39.81
N PHE A 523 1.51 20.42 39.28
CA PHE A 523 1.55 20.84 37.89
C PHE A 523 2.82 20.34 37.20
N GLY A 524 2.69 19.43 36.23
CA GLY A 524 3.74 18.99 35.33
C GLY A 524 4.89 18.22 35.99
N LYS A 525 4.61 17.44 37.00
CA LYS A 525 5.59 16.59 37.67
C LYS A 525 5.85 15.31 36.92
N THR A 526 7.11 14.86 36.85
CA THR A 526 7.45 13.54 36.32
C THR A 526 6.90 12.43 37.22
N ASN A 527 6.88 11.18 36.71
CA ASN A 527 6.41 10.04 37.51
C ASN A 527 7.23 9.86 38.81
N SER A 528 8.55 10.04 38.73
CA SER A 528 9.43 9.93 39.93
C SER A 528 9.10 10.99 40.98
N GLU A 529 8.96 12.25 40.58
CA GLU A 529 8.56 13.35 41.45
C GLU A 529 7.14 13.15 42.03
N TRP A 530 6.22 12.57 41.23
CA TRP A 530 4.85 12.26 41.61
C TRP A 530 4.75 11.25 42.74
N LEU A 531 5.55 10.18 42.65
CA LEU A 531 5.69 9.22 43.72
C LEU A 531 6.27 9.86 45.01
N GLY A 532 7.22 10.78 44.84
CA GLY A 532 7.86 11.51 45.95
C GLY A 532 6.91 12.43 46.74
N ILE A 533 5.80 12.86 46.14
CA ILE A 533 4.78 13.71 46.81
C ILE A 533 3.55 12.92 47.27
N GLY A 534 3.64 11.59 47.34
CA GLY A 534 2.62 10.74 47.96
C GLY A 534 1.56 10.18 47.02
N TYR A 535 1.81 10.17 45.70
CA TYR A 535 0.96 9.46 44.75
C TYR A 535 1.46 8.02 44.55
N LYS A 536 0.53 7.16 44.19
CA LYS A 536 0.84 5.79 43.76
C LYS A 536 0.06 5.50 42.50
N PHE A 537 0.72 4.97 41.51
CA PHE A 537 0.06 4.35 40.37
C PHE A 537 -0.43 2.97 40.80
N THR A 538 -1.73 2.77 41.00
CA THR A 538 -2.29 1.47 41.45
C THR A 538 -2.04 0.36 40.44
N HIS A 539 -1.58 0.71 39.29
CA HIS A 539 -1.39 -0.22 38.21
C HIS A 539 -0.11 0.00 37.41
N GLY A 540 0.85 0.80 37.93
CA GLY A 540 2.07 1.19 37.23
C GLY A 540 1.82 2.13 36.05
N SER A 541 2.87 2.81 35.58
CA SER A 541 2.83 3.58 34.33
C SER A 541 2.45 2.71 33.11
N GLU A 542 2.70 1.40 33.18
CA GLU A 542 2.31 0.39 32.23
C GLU A 542 0.79 0.28 32.01
N LYS A 543 -0.04 0.63 32.99
CA LYS A 543 -1.50 0.66 32.81
C LYS A 543 -2.05 2.00 32.32
N ALA A 544 -1.31 3.09 32.43
CA ALA A 544 -1.61 4.27 31.63
C ALA A 544 -1.53 3.89 30.14
N GLU A 545 -0.51 3.12 29.72
CA GLU A 545 -0.42 2.58 28.36
C GLU A 545 -1.49 1.52 28.05
N GLY A 546 -1.82 0.62 28.96
CA GLY A 546 -2.92 -0.34 28.81
C GLY A 546 -4.28 0.33 28.72
N TYR A 547 -4.48 1.46 29.42
CA TYR A 547 -5.64 2.34 29.29
C TYR A 547 -5.71 3.02 27.92
N ILE A 548 -4.57 3.35 27.35
CA ILE A 548 -4.40 4.01 26.06
C ILE A 548 -4.59 3.03 24.90
N LYS A 549 -3.99 1.85 24.95
CA LYS A 549 -3.96 0.88 23.84
C LYS A 549 -5.21 0.00 23.72
N GLY A 550 -5.97 -0.25 24.74
CA GLY A 550 -6.98 -1.31 24.74
C GLY A 550 -8.43 -0.92 24.98
N GLY A 551 -8.71 0.25 25.52
CA GLY A 551 -10.10 0.66 25.82
C GLY A 551 -10.86 -0.26 26.81
N THR A 552 -10.21 -1.25 27.39
CA THR A 552 -10.79 -2.19 28.35
C THR A 552 -9.90 -2.33 29.58
N TYR A 553 -10.48 -2.03 30.73
CA TYR A 553 -10.01 -2.53 32.01
C TYR A 553 -10.03 -4.07 31.96
N LYS A 554 -8.93 -4.71 32.17
CA LYS A 554 -8.87 -6.07 32.71
C LYS A 554 -8.37 -6.04 34.11
#